data_7302e21e9921b6f2ba6da9703575061c
#
_entry.id   7302e21e9921b6f2ba6da9703575061c
#
_cell.length_a   1.000
_cell.length_b   1.000
_cell.length_c   1.000
_cell.angle_alpha   90.00
_cell.angle_beta   90.00
_cell.angle_gamma   90.00
#
_symmetry.space_group_name_H-M   'P 1'
#
loop_
_entity.id
_entity.type
_entity.pdbx_description
1 polymer ?
#
loop_
_entity_poly.entity_id
_entity_poly.type
_entity_poly.pdbx_seq_one_letter_code
_entity_poly.pdbx_strand_id
1 'polypeptide(L)'
;MTDQKVTEEPILEATVETTEIVKKEMPDATDEAIAETAALFEAIKKRATAEVQAAGELTREAYLKAVNKASGAIEENKDLAHERVTAAVSLIKKESEKNWLVVDAIKTRAQAQVQEAGEVSREAYLKAVRQAREAVEQNKLIERDRIEQAVDHIQTEAEKNWHVIVRQIESIGTRLTDAAKSAWTALTAFFDKKD
;
A
#
# COMPACT_ATOMS: atom_id res chain seq x y z
N MET A 1 -0.45 28.10 36.40
CA MET A 1 -1.47 27.96 35.34
C MET A 1 -0.74 28.09 34.03
N THR A 2 -0.37 26.98 33.44
CA THR A 2 0.36 26.93 32.16
C THR A 2 -0.64 26.43 31.12
N ASP A 3 -1.13 27.35 30.32
CA ASP A 3 -1.95 27.05 29.14
C ASP A 3 -1.15 26.14 28.19
N GLN A 4 -1.46 24.87 28.16
CA GLN A 4 -1.07 23.99 27.08
C GLN A 4 -1.93 24.35 25.86
N LYS A 5 -1.35 25.16 24.97
CA LYS A 5 -1.86 25.43 23.65
C LYS A 5 -1.86 24.09 22.90
N VAL A 6 -3.03 23.46 22.83
CA VAL A 6 -3.26 22.32 21.94
C VAL A 6 -3.06 22.85 20.52
N THR A 7 -1.94 22.51 19.93
CA THR A 7 -1.68 22.75 18.51
C THR A 7 -2.65 21.84 17.75
N GLU A 8 -3.75 22.40 17.25
CA GLU A 8 -4.58 21.76 16.24
C GLU A 8 -3.68 21.52 15.02
N GLU A 9 -3.32 20.26 14.77
CA GLU A 9 -2.70 19.90 13.49
C GLU A 9 -3.72 20.24 12.39
N PRO A 10 -3.30 20.95 11.33
CA PRO A 10 -4.21 21.31 10.26
C PRO A 10 -4.81 20.03 9.66
N ILE A 11 -6.14 19.99 9.53
CA ILE A 11 -6.84 18.94 8.78
C ILE A 11 -6.26 19.04 7.37
N LEU A 12 -5.54 17.99 6.95
CA LEU A 12 -5.00 17.88 5.60
C LEU A 12 -6.18 17.97 4.62
N GLU A 13 -6.09 18.91 3.68
CA GLU A 13 -7.03 18.96 2.56
C GLU A 13 -6.92 17.62 1.80
N ALA A 14 -8.08 16.99 1.57
CA ALA A 14 -8.15 15.77 0.82
C ALA A 14 -7.68 16.01 -0.62
N THR A 15 -6.93 15.07 -1.18
CA THR A 15 -6.57 15.14 -2.60
C THR A 15 -7.80 14.89 -3.48
N VAL A 16 -7.76 15.37 -4.72
CA VAL A 16 -8.85 15.15 -5.68
C VAL A 16 -9.04 13.64 -5.89
N GLU A 17 -7.96 12.88 -5.98
CA GLU A 17 -7.98 11.42 -6.14
C GLU A 17 -8.69 10.73 -4.96
N THR A 18 -8.36 11.10 -3.73
CA THR A 18 -9.00 10.52 -2.53
C THR A 18 -10.48 10.87 -2.47
N THR A 19 -10.85 12.08 -2.84
CA THR A 19 -12.25 12.50 -2.90
C THR A 19 -13.04 11.68 -3.90
N GLU A 20 -12.50 11.41 -5.09
CA GLU A 20 -13.13 10.56 -6.10
C GLU A 20 -13.28 9.09 -5.63
N ILE A 21 -12.28 8.56 -4.95
CA ILE A 21 -12.35 7.22 -4.34
C ILE A 21 -13.50 7.14 -3.33
N VAL A 22 -13.59 8.12 -2.42
CA VAL A 22 -14.65 8.16 -1.40
C VAL A 22 -16.02 8.30 -2.06
N LYS A 23 -16.16 9.18 -3.05
CA LYS A 23 -17.41 9.40 -3.78
C LYS A 23 -17.89 8.14 -4.51
N LYS A 24 -16.99 7.39 -5.13
CA LYS A 24 -17.31 6.12 -5.78
C LYS A 24 -17.83 5.08 -4.80
N GLU A 25 -17.27 5.02 -3.60
CA GLU A 25 -17.61 4.02 -2.58
C GLU A 25 -18.81 4.45 -1.69
N MET A 26 -19.12 5.74 -1.68
CA MET A 26 -20.22 6.32 -0.90
C MET A 26 -21.14 7.19 -1.79
N PRO A 27 -21.80 6.61 -2.81
CA PRO A 27 -22.52 7.38 -3.82
C PRO A 27 -23.72 8.16 -3.28
N ASP A 28 -24.30 7.72 -2.15
CA ASP A 28 -25.46 8.33 -1.51
C ASP A 28 -25.10 9.30 -0.38
N ALA A 29 -23.79 9.53 -0.13
CA ALA A 29 -23.33 10.42 0.93
C ALA A 29 -23.41 11.89 0.50
N THR A 30 -23.58 12.78 1.47
CA THR A 30 -23.51 14.22 1.23
C THR A 30 -22.09 14.66 0.89
N ASP A 31 -21.94 15.77 0.15
CA ASP A 31 -20.63 16.33 -0.19
C ASP A 31 -19.77 16.61 1.06
N GLU A 32 -20.39 17.05 2.15
CA GLU A 32 -19.73 17.25 3.44
C GLU A 32 -19.20 15.93 4.03
N ALA A 33 -20.00 14.88 4.02
CA ALA A 33 -19.59 13.55 4.51
C ALA A 33 -18.46 12.96 3.66
N ILE A 34 -18.49 13.17 2.34
CA ILE A 34 -17.43 12.77 1.41
C ILE A 34 -16.13 13.53 1.74
N ALA A 35 -16.20 14.86 1.88
CA ALA A 35 -15.03 15.67 2.17
C ALA A 35 -14.38 15.33 3.52
N GLU A 36 -15.19 15.12 4.57
CA GLU A 36 -14.67 14.73 5.88
C GLU A 36 -14.06 13.31 5.87
N THR A 37 -14.71 12.36 5.19
CA THR A 37 -14.18 10.99 5.07
C THR A 37 -12.87 10.98 4.28
N ALA A 38 -12.77 11.78 3.21
CA ALA A 38 -11.56 11.92 2.43
C ALA A 38 -10.41 12.56 3.23
N ALA A 39 -10.70 13.59 4.03
CA ALA A 39 -9.71 14.20 4.92
C ALA A 39 -9.22 13.22 6.00
N LEU A 40 -10.12 12.41 6.56
CA LEU A 40 -9.77 11.35 7.51
C LEU A 40 -8.91 10.26 6.86
N PHE A 41 -9.26 9.85 5.66
CA PHE A 41 -8.48 8.90 4.86
C PHE A 41 -7.03 9.36 4.71
N GLU A 42 -6.82 10.60 4.27
CA GLU A 42 -5.48 11.16 4.10
C GLU A 42 -4.71 11.28 5.42
N ALA A 43 -5.36 11.75 6.48
CA ALA A 43 -4.74 11.89 7.80
C ALA A 43 -4.28 10.53 8.35
N ILE A 44 -5.14 9.50 8.29
CA ILE A 44 -4.83 8.14 8.74
C ILE A 44 -3.71 7.53 7.89
N LYS A 45 -3.82 7.62 6.56
CA LYS A 45 -2.84 7.11 5.60
C LYS A 45 -1.45 7.71 5.83
N LYS A 46 -1.37 9.04 5.95
CA LYS A 46 -0.10 9.75 6.19
C LYS A 46 0.55 9.31 7.49
N ARG A 47 -0.23 9.23 8.57
CA ARG A 47 0.27 8.82 9.89
C ARG A 47 0.74 7.37 9.89
N ALA A 48 -0.04 6.45 9.30
CA ALA A 48 0.33 5.05 9.18
C ALA A 48 1.60 4.87 8.35
N THR A 49 1.71 5.57 7.22
CA THR A 49 2.92 5.52 6.37
C THR A 49 4.15 6.01 7.11
N ALA A 50 4.05 7.13 7.83
CA ALA A 50 5.16 7.67 8.62
C ALA A 50 5.60 6.69 9.73
N GLU A 51 4.67 6.03 10.41
CA GLU A 51 4.96 5.04 11.44
C GLU A 51 5.69 3.80 10.88
N VAL A 52 5.22 3.26 9.76
CA VAL A 52 5.85 2.10 9.09
C VAL A 52 7.25 2.44 8.59
N GLN A 53 7.43 3.64 8.01
CA GLN A 53 8.74 4.10 7.56
C GLN A 53 9.73 4.29 8.71
N ALA A 54 9.26 4.86 9.82
CA ALA A 54 10.09 5.05 11.02
C ALA A 54 10.48 3.72 11.67
N ALA A 55 9.57 2.73 11.68
CA ALA A 55 9.85 1.39 12.19
C ALA A 55 10.75 0.56 11.25
N GLY A 56 10.85 0.92 9.97
CA GLY A 56 11.57 0.14 8.96
C GLY A 56 10.89 -1.18 8.59
N GLU A 57 9.66 -1.39 9.03
CA GLU A 57 8.87 -2.60 8.77
C GLU A 57 7.93 -2.37 7.58
N LEU A 58 8.41 -2.63 6.38
CA LEU A 58 7.67 -2.41 5.14
C LEU A 58 6.81 -3.64 4.76
N THR A 59 5.99 -4.12 5.71
CA THR A 59 5.09 -5.25 5.49
C THR A 59 3.62 -4.81 5.49
N ARG A 60 2.76 -5.62 4.86
CA ARG A 60 1.31 -5.40 4.85
C ARG A 60 0.74 -5.37 6.27
N GLU A 61 1.15 -6.32 7.11
CA GLU A 61 0.69 -6.43 8.49
C GLU A 61 1.08 -5.18 9.31
N ALA A 62 2.33 -4.72 9.19
CA ALA A 62 2.80 -3.53 9.87
C ALA A 62 2.00 -2.29 9.43
N TYR A 63 1.73 -2.15 8.13
CA TYR A 63 0.92 -1.06 7.61
C TYR A 63 -0.51 -1.09 8.15
N LEU A 64 -1.20 -2.24 8.12
CA LEU A 64 -2.56 -2.37 8.63
C LEU A 64 -2.65 -2.13 10.15
N LYS A 65 -1.63 -2.55 10.91
CA LYS A 65 -1.52 -2.24 12.34
C LYS A 65 -1.35 -0.74 12.56
N ALA A 66 -0.52 -0.07 11.78
CA ALA A 66 -0.32 1.37 11.85
C ALA A 66 -1.61 2.14 11.49
N VAL A 67 -2.37 1.68 10.48
CA VAL A 67 -3.68 2.24 10.13
C VAL A 67 -4.65 2.17 11.31
N ASN A 68 -4.78 1.01 11.95
CA ASN A 68 -5.67 0.84 13.11
C ASN A 68 -5.24 1.72 14.30
N LYS A 69 -3.94 1.87 14.54
CA LYS A 69 -3.42 2.74 15.60
C LYS A 69 -3.65 4.21 15.29
N ALA A 70 -3.42 4.63 14.04
CA ALA A 70 -3.65 6.00 13.61
C ALA A 70 -5.14 6.38 13.71
N SER A 71 -6.05 5.48 13.33
CA SER A 71 -7.50 5.72 13.44
C SER A 71 -7.95 5.88 14.90
N GLY A 72 -7.50 4.99 15.80
CA GLY A 72 -7.81 5.09 17.24
C GLY A 72 -7.35 6.42 17.85
N ALA A 73 -6.13 6.86 17.52
CA ALA A 73 -5.62 8.14 18.01
C ALA A 73 -6.37 9.37 17.45
N ILE A 74 -6.99 9.26 16.28
CA ILE A 74 -7.83 10.31 15.70
C ILE A 74 -9.20 10.32 16.39
N GLU A 75 -9.80 9.16 16.65
CA GLU A 75 -11.08 9.04 17.36
C GLU A 75 -11.00 9.61 18.78
N GLU A 76 -9.89 9.37 19.49
CA GLU A 76 -9.70 9.89 20.86
C GLU A 76 -9.62 11.41 20.94
N ASN A 77 -9.20 12.07 19.86
CA ASN A 77 -8.90 13.51 19.85
C ASN A 77 -9.97 14.39 19.21
N LYS A 78 -11.04 13.82 18.63
CA LYS A 78 -12.06 14.59 17.90
C LYS A 78 -13.45 14.02 18.16
N ASP A 79 -14.43 14.91 18.33
CA ASP A 79 -15.88 14.60 18.28
C ASP A 79 -16.31 14.21 16.85
N LEU A 80 -15.59 13.26 16.25
CA LEU A 80 -15.86 12.77 14.91
C LEU A 80 -16.85 11.62 14.98
N ALA A 81 -17.78 11.57 14.04
CA ALA A 81 -18.68 10.44 13.93
C ALA A 81 -17.88 9.16 13.70
N HIS A 82 -17.93 8.23 14.64
CA HIS A 82 -17.26 6.91 14.56
C HIS A 82 -17.47 6.22 13.21
N GLU A 83 -18.64 6.42 12.62
CA GLU A 83 -19.05 5.91 11.32
C GLU A 83 -18.12 6.39 10.17
N ARG A 84 -17.68 7.65 10.20
CA ARG A 84 -16.79 8.23 9.18
C ARG A 84 -15.36 7.72 9.30
N VAL A 85 -14.86 7.57 10.52
CA VAL A 85 -13.54 6.97 10.76
C VAL A 85 -13.54 5.51 10.30
N THR A 86 -14.59 4.76 10.61
CA THR A 86 -14.77 3.38 10.17
C THR A 86 -14.81 3.28 8.63
N ALA A 87 -15.53 4.18 7.97
CA ALA A 87 -15.58 4.23 6.51
C ALA A 87 -14.19 4.53 5.92
N ALA A 88 -13.49 5.54 6.42
CA ALA A 88 -12.14 5.89 5.97
C ALA A 88 -11.16 4.71 6.15
N VAL A 89 -11.17 4.03 7.29
CA VAL A 89 -10.33 2.85 7.56
C VAL A 89 -10.67 1.70 6.59
N SER A 90 -11.94 1.46 6.32
CA SER A 90 -12.38 0.42 5.38
C SER A 90 -11.85 0.69 3.97
N LEU A 91 -11.94 1.94 3.51
CA LEU A 91 -11.42 2.38 2.21
C LEU A 91 -9.89 2.27 2.14
N ILE A 92 -9.18 2.67 3.20
CA ILE A 92 -7.71 2.52 3.26
C ILE A 92 -7.32 1.04 3.14
N LYS A 93 -8.01 0.14 3.85
CA LYS A 93 -7.76 -1.30 3.77
C LYS A 93 -7.98 -1.83 2.36
N LYS A 94 -9.08 -1.44 1.71
CA LYS A 94 -9.41 -1.84 0.33
C LYS A 94 -8.36 -1.35 -0.68
N GLU A 95 -7.97 -0.08 -0.61
CA GLU A 95 -6.93 0.49 -1.48
C GLU A 95 -5.54 -0.10 -1.20
N SER A 96 -5.22 -0.32 0.07
CA SER A 96 -3.99 -0.99 0.48
C SER A 96 -3.92 -2.42 -0.10
N GLU A 97 -5.02 -3.16 -0.11
CA GLU A 97 -5.05 -4.50 -0.68
C GLU A 97 -4.72 -4.51 -2.18
N LYS A 98 -5.27 -3.57 -2.93
CA LYS A 98 -4.94 -3.40 -4.36
C LYS A 98 -3.44 -3.12 -4.56
N ASN A 99 -2.86 -2.24 -3.74
CA ASN A 99 -1.44 -1.90 -3.83
C ASN A 99 -0.55 -3.11 -3.51
N TRP A 100 -0.89 -3.87 -2.46
CA TRP A 100 -0.13 -5.05 -2.08
C TRP A 100 -0.19 -6.16 -3.11
N LEU A 101 -1.29 -6.33 -3.83
CA LEU A 101 -1.36 -7.28 -4.95
C LEU A 101 -0.36 -6.93 -6.06
N VAL A 102 -0.19 -5.65 -6.36
CA VAL A 102 0.81 -5.19 -7.34
C VAL A 102 2.23 -5.41 -6.83
N VAL A 103 2.50 -5.07 -5.57
CA VAL A 103 3.79 -5.32 -4.91
C VAL A 103 4.14 -6.81 -4.96
N ASP A 104 3.22 -7.68 -4.55
CA ASP A 104 3.44 -9.12 -4.50
C ASP A 104 3.70 -9.71 -5.90
N ALA A 105 2.96 -9.27 -6.92
CA ALA A 105 3.15 -9.72 -8.28
C ALA A 105 4.52 -9.34 -8.85
N ILE A 106 4.95 -8.09 -8.66
CA ILE A 106 6.26 -7.61 -9.12
C ILE A 106 7.38 -8.29 -8.33
N LYS A 107 7.26 -8.32 -7.00
CA LYS A 107 8.28 -8.88 -6.10
C LYS A 107 8.52 -10.36 -6.34
N THR A 108 7.47 -11.18 -6.34
CA THR A 108 7.61 -12.64 -6.55
C THR A 108 8.15 -12.97 -7.93
N ARG A 109 7.75 -12.22 -8.96
CA ARG A 109 8.30 -12.40 -10.30
C ARG A 109 9.79 -12.05 -10.37
N ALA A 110 10.19 -10.94 -9.75
CA ALA A 110 11.60 -10.55 -9.69
C ALA A 110 12.44 -11.56 -8.90
N GLN A 111 11.95 -12.07 -7.78
CA GLN A 111 12.61 -13.10 -6.99
C GLN A 111 12.78 -14.40 -7.78
N ALA A 112 11.75 -14.83 -8.51
CA ALA A 112 11.81 -16.01 -9.36
C ALA A 112 12.86 -15.88 -10.48
N GLN A 113 12.92 -14.73 -11.16
CA GLN A 113 13.90 -14.46 -12.22
C GLN A 113 15.34 -14.51 -11.70
N VAL A 114 15.60 -13.90 -10.54
CA VAL A 114 16.93 -13.89 -9.90
C VAL A 114 17.34 -15.30 -9.50
N GLN A 115 16.40 -16.09 -8.99
CA GLN A 115 16.66 -17.47 -8.61
C GLN A 115 16.96 -18.36 -9.84
N GLU A 116 16.16 -18.25 -10.90
CA GLU A 116 16.38 -18.99 -12.16
C GLU A 116 17.73 -18.64 -12.81
N ALA A 117 18.14 -17.36 -12.72
CA ALA A 117 19.44 -16.92 -13.21
C ALA A 117 20.62 -17.40 -12.33
N GLY A 118 20.36 -17.87 -11.12
CA GLY A 118 21.39 -18.30 -10.18
C GLY A 118 22.26 -17.17 -9.63
N GLU A 119 21.84 -15.91 -9.82
CA GLU A 119 22.58 -14.71 -9.39
C GLU A 119 21.75 -13.91 -8.39
N VAL A 120 21.92 -14.17 -7.10
CA VAL A 120 21.22 -13.47 -6.02
C VAL A 120 22.02 -12.24 -5.59
N SER A 121 21.95 -11.19 -6.39
CA SER A 121 22.52 -9.88 -6.08
C SER A 121 21.42 -8.78 -6.05
N ARG A 122 21.68 -7.70 -5.31
CA ARG A 122 20.74 -6.57 -5.27
C ARG A 122 20.54 -5.96 -6.66
N GLU A 123 21.59 -5.86 -7.45
CA GLU A 123 21.56 -5.29 -8.80
C GLU A 123 20.73 -6.16 -9.74
N ALA A 124 20.93 -7.49 -9.72
CA ALA A 124 20.14 -8.44 -10.48
C ALA A 124 18.66 -8.38 -10.07
N TYR A 125 18.38 -8.28 -8.77
CA TYR A 125 17.02 -8.14 -8.27
C TYR A 125 16.34 -6.86 -8.73
N LEU A 126 16.99 -5.70 -8.61
CA LEU A 126 16.43 -4.42 -9.07
C LEU A 126 16.24 -4.37 -10.60
N LYS A 127 17.09 -5.07 -11.35
CA LYS A 127 16.90 -5.27 -12.81
C LYS A 127 15.65 -6.11 -13.08
N ALA A 128 15.47 -7.20 -12.35
CA ALA A 128 14.30 -8.08 -12.46
C ALA A 128 13.00 -7.36 -12.04
N VAL A 129 13.04 -6.48 -11.02
CA VAL A 129 11.91 -5.63 -10.63
C VAL A 129 11.49 -4.71 -11.79
N ARG A 130 12.43 -4.09 -12.50
CA ARG A 130 12.12 -3.27 -13.68
C ARG A 130 11.46 -4.07 -14.80
N GLN A 131 11.94 -5.27 -15.08
CA GLN A 131 11.34 -6.17 -16.07
C GLN A 131 9.94 -6.64 -15.67
N ALA A 132 9.74 -6.95 -14.38
CA ALA A 132 8.45 -7.32 -13.85
C ALA A 132 7.45 -6.14 -13.91
N ARG A 133 7.90 -4.91 -13.63
CA ARG A 133 7.14 -3.68 -13.82
C ARG A 133 6.62 -3.56 -15.25
N GLU A 134 7.50 -3.66 -16.25
CA GLU A 134 7.13 -3.56 -17.66
C GLU A 134 6.04 -4.57 -18.04
N ALA A 135 6.13 -5.80 -17.52
CA ALA A 135 5.12 -6.83 -17.75
C ALA A 135 3.76 -6.49 -17.12
N VAL A 136 3.74 -5.82 -15.96
CA VAL A 136 2.50 -5.33 -15.32
C VAL A 136 1.91 -4.17 -16.12
N GLU A 137 2.73 -3.22 -16.56
CA GLU A 137 2.30 -2.07 -17.39
C GLU A 137 1.66 -2.51 -18.72
N GLN A 138 2.18 -3.55 -19.35
CA GLN A 138 1.63 -4.08 -20.60
C GLN A 138 0.20 -4.61 -20.47
N ASN A 139 -0.22 -5.00 -19.28
CA ASN A 139 -1.56 -5.51 -19.03
C ASN A 139 -2.67 -4.45 -19.06
N LYS A 140 -2.30 -3.16 -18.96
CA LYS A 140 -3.20 -1.98 -19.03
C LYS A 140 -4.42 -2.02 -18.07
N LEU A 141 -4.45 -2.96 -17.12
CA LEU A 141 -5.53 -3.12 -16.14
C LEU A 141 -5.26 -2.30 -14.87
N ILE A 142 -4.02 -1.85 -14.67
CA ILE A 142 -3.55 -1.23 -13.45
C ILE A 142 -3.08 0.18 -13.76
N GLU A 143 -3.48 1.12 -12.92
CA GLU A 143 -3.07 2.51 -13.02
C GLU A 143 -1.55 2.64 -12.85
N ARG A 144 -0.94 3.46 -13.68
CA ARG A 144 0.52 3.64 -13.72
C ARG A 144 1.08 4.09 -12.36
N ASP A 145 0.41 5.03 -11.71
CA ASP A 145 0.84 5.58 -10.42
C ASP A 145 0.89 4.49 -9.34
N ARG A 146 -0.05 3.54 -9.38
CA ARG A 146 -0.06 2.38 -8.48
C ARG A 146 1.14 1.45 -8.73
N ILE A 147 1.51 1.26 -9.98
CA ILE A 147 2.69 0.47 -10.35
C ILE A 147 3.97 1.17 -9.88
N GLU A 148 4.07 2.49 -10.06
CA GLU A 148 5.21 3.28 -9.60
C GLU A 148 5.35 3.23 -8.07
N GLN A 149 4.28 3.40 -7.33
CA GLN A 149 4.27 3.26 -5.86
C GLN A 149 4.72 1.86 -5.40
N ALA A 150 4.29 0.81 -6.10
CA ALA A 150 4.72 -0.56 -5.79
C ALA A 150 6.22 -0.75 -6.03
N VAL A 151 6.74 -0.23 -7.13
CA VAL A 151 8.19 -0.29 -7.46
C VAL A 151 9.02 0.47 -6.44
N ASP A 152 8.62 1.69 -6.08
CA ASP A 152 9.30 2.50 -5.06
C ASP A 152 9.33 1.79 -3.71
N HIS A 153 8.23 1.13 -3.33
CA HIS A 153 8.16 0.32 -2.12
C HIS A 153 9.16 -0.83 -2.16
N ILE A 154 9.20 -1.59 -3.26
CA ILE A 154 10.12 -2.73 -3.43
C ILE A 154 11.59 -2.27 -3.44
N GLN A 155 11.89 -1.13 -4.07
CA GLN A 155 13.24 -0.56 -4.07
C GLN A 155 13.66 -0.15 -2.66
N THR A 156 12.80 0.52 -1.93
CA THR A 156 13.04 0.91 -0.54
C THR A 156 13.26 -0.31 0.36
N GLU A 157 12.46 -1.37 0.17
CA GLU A 157 12.66 -2.64 0.87
C GLU A 157 14.01 -3.27 0.52
N ALA A 158 14.40 -3.28 -0.75
CA ALA A 158 15.69 -3.82 -1.19
C ALA A 158 16.89 -3.02 -0.65
N GLU A 159 16.75 -1.72 -0.47
CA GLU A 159 17.79 -0.88 0.13
C GLU A 159 17.95 -1.12 1.63
N LYS A 160 16.83 -1.17 2.35
CA LYS A 160 16.82 -1.26 3.81
C LYS A 160 16.91 -2.69 4.34
N ASN A 161 16.31 -3.65 3.66
CA ASN A 161 16.05 -5.01 4.15
C ASN A 161 16.55 -6.09 3.17
N TRP A 162 17.63 -5.85 2.43
CA TRP A 162 18.14 -6.80 1.44
C TRP A 162 18.31 -8.23 1.99
N HIS A 163 18.80 -8.37 3.21
CA HIS A 163 18.97 -9.65 3.88
C HIS A 163 17.66 -10.42 4.08
N VAL A 164 16.52 -9.72 4.17
CA VAL A 164 15.19 -10.34 4.25
C VAL A 164 14.79 -10.91 2.90
N ILE A 165 15.03 -10.14 1.82
CA ILE A 165 14.74 -10.57 0.44
C ILE A 165 15.57 -11.80 0.09
N VAL A 166 16.87 -11.83 0.42
CA VAL A 166 17.73 -12.99 0.20
C VAL A 166 17.18 -14.23 0.91
N ARG A 167 16.83 -14.09 2.20
CA ARG A 167 16.22 -15.20 2.95
C ARG A 167 14.91 -15.68 2.35
N GLN A 168 14.07 -14.79 1.83
CA GLN A 168 12.83 -15.16 1.15
C GLN A 168 13.13 -15.97 -0.11
N ILE A 169 14.07 -15.54 -0.96
CA ILE A 169 14.49 -16.27 -2.16
C ILE A 169 15.00 -17.66 -1.78
N GLU A 170 15.85 -17.77 -0.78
CA GLU A 170 16.44 -19.02 -0.32
C GLU A 170 15.40 -19.96 0.32
N SER A 171 14.47 -19.42 1.13
CA SER A 171 13.48 -20.22 1.87
C SER A 171 12.37 -20.78 0.99
N ILE A 172 11.95 -20.04 -0.05
CA ILE A 172 10.88 -20.44 -0.96
C ILE A 172 11.43 -21.41 -2.02
N GLY A 173 12.69 -21.26 -2.41
CA GLY A 173 13.40 -22.17 -3.30
C GLY A 173 12.65 -22.40 -4.62
N THR A 174 12.49 -23.66 -5.03
CA THR A 174 11.84 -24.04 -6.29
C THR A 174 10.37 -23.64 -6.41
N ARG A 175 9.71 -23.23 -5.32
CA ARG A 175 8.32 -22.79 -5.32
C ARG A 175 8.14 -21.32 -5.75
N LEU A 176 9.23 -20.57 -5.95
CA LEU A 176 9.14 -19.16 -6.36
C LEU A 176 8.45 -18.98 -7.71
N THR A 177 8.70 -19.85 -8.67
CA THR A 177 8.03 -19.82 -9.97
C THR A 177 6.52 -20.02 -9.84
N ASP A 178 6.08 -20.93 -8.99
CA ASP A 178 4.65 -21.16 -8.74
C ASP A 178 4.03 -20.02 -7.94
N ALA A 179 4.74 -19.48 -6.98
CA ALA A 179 4.32 -18.29 -6.23
C ALA A 179 4.17 -17.08 -7.16
N ALA A 180 5.09 -16.86 -8.09
CA ALA A 180 5.02 -15.80 -9.08
C ALA A 180 3.81 -15.95 -10.03
N LYS A 181 3.51 -17.17 -10.48
CA LYS A 181 2.31 -17.47 -11.27
C LYS A 181 1.04 -17.22 -10.49
N SER A 182 0.99 -17.66 -9.23
CA SER A 182 -0.17 -17.46 -8.35
C SER A 182 -0.42 -15.97 -8.06
N ALA A 183 0.62 -15.21 -7.74
CA ALA A 183 0.53 -13.78 -7.53
C ALA A 183 0.07 -13.03 -8.80
N TRP A 184 0.55 -13.43 -9.96
CA TRP A 184 0.12 -12.90 -11.25
C TRP A 184 -1.36 -13.19 -11.53
N THR A 185 -1.79 -14.43 -11.29
CA THR A 185 -3.19 -14.85 -11.48
C THR A 185 -4.11 -14.07 -10.52
N ALA A 186 -3.72 -13.91 -9.26
CA ALA A 186 -4.47 -13.13 -8.29
C ALA A 186 -4.59 -11.65 -8.71
N LEU A 187 -3.48 -11.04 -9.19
CA LEU A 187 -3.45 -9.70 -9.70
C LEU A 187 -4.42 -9.51 -10.86
N THR A 188 -4.31 -10.33 -11.91
CA THR A 188 -5.15 -10.22 -13.10
C THR A 188 -6.61 -10.48 -12.78
N ALA A 189 -6.92 -11.51 -11.99
CA ALA A 189 -8.30 -11.83 -11.60
C ALA A 189 -8.95 -10.72 -10.76
N PHE A 190 -8.16 -10.00 -9.96
CA PHE A 190 -8.68 -8.90 -9.15
C PHE A 190 -9.00 -7.66 -9.98
N PHE A 191 -8.11 -7.29 -10.90
CA PHE A 191 -8.28 -6.09 -11.74
C PHE A 191 -9.11 -6.34 -13.02
N ASP A 192 -9.29 -7.60 -13.43
CA ASP A 192 -10.13 -7.98 -14.59
C ASP A 192 -11.63 -8.08 -14.23
N LYS A 193 -11.96 -8.17 -12.95
CA LYS A 193 -13.35 -8.02 -12.49
C LYS A 193 -13.75 -6.56 -12.72
N LYS A 194 -14.29 -6.29 -13.91
CA LYS A 194 -15.03 -5.06 -14.18
C LYS A 194 -16.20 -5.01 -13.20
N ASP A 195 -16.18 -3.98 -12.34
CA ASP A 195 -17.35 -3.56 -11.55
C ASP A 195 -18.51 -3.16 -12.47
#